data_64ff57ad5f79823e1060e66ad1602ec7
#
_entry.id   64ff57ad5f79823e1060e66ad1602ec7
#
_cell.length_a   1.000
_cell.length_b   1.000
_cell.length_c   1.000
_cell.angle_alpha   90.00
_cell.angle_beta   90.00
_cell.angle_gamma   90.00
#
_symmetry.space_group_name_H-M   'P 1'
#
loop_
_entity.id
_entity.type
_entity.pdbx_description
1 polymer ?
#
loop_
_entity_poly.entity_id
_entity_poly.type
_entity_poly.pdbx_seq_one_letter_code
_entity_poly.pdbx_strand_id
1 'polypeptide(L)'
;ASGGTFDNAQLMNRNQTTDKPLLVIMELAANDVCFGQGTQPEDFRKNIYRILDWLDTVLPPGSHLVSIGLVNGSIIHEIMGTKTHPMGMPFNDFYDYLNCVGVDLCENYLTSNVTKIQETAAKAMALNKVYEEIFSNYTAKNYDFVHYDFPAEWIIEKWASQGGDPFDLISHVDGFHPSQ
;
A
#
# COMPACT_ATOMS: atom_id res chain seq x y z
N ALA A 1 0.38 -3.73 -9.43
CA ALA A 1 0.66 -4.47 -8.20
C ALA A 1 -0.38 -5.54 -7.92
N SER A 2 -1.69 -5.23 -7.80
CA SER A 2 -2.72 -6.21 -7.50
C SER A 2 -2.74 -7.39 -8.48
N GLY A 3 -2.49 -7.17 -9.77
CA GLY A 3 -2.34 -8.24 -10.76
C GLY A 3 -1.17 -9.17 -10.46
N GLY A 4 0.01 -8.62 -10.19
CA GLY A 4 1.20 -9.40 -9.84
C GLY A 4 1.11 -10.09 -8.47
N THR A 5 0.29 -9.57 -7.56
CA THR A 5 0.03 -10.21 -6.26
C THR A 5 -0.68 -11.55 -6.43
N PHE A 6 -1.60 -11.66 -7.40
CA PHE A 6 -2.22 -12.93 -7.71
C PHE A 6 -1.21 -13.98 -8.18
N ASP A 7 -0.29 -13.62 -9.08
CA ASP A 7 0.76 -14.50 -9.57
C ASP A 7 1.68 -14.96 -8.43
N ASN A 8 2.04 -14.04 -7.52
CA ASN A 8 2.82 -14.37 -6.33
C ASN A 8 2.05 -15.28 -5.35
N ALA A 9 0.76 -15.02 -5.16
CA ALA A 9 -0.08 -15.85 -4.30
C ALA A 9 -0.14 -17.29 -4.80
N GLN A 10 -0.18 -17.51 -6.12
CA GLN A 10 -0.15 -18.87 -6.71
C GLN A 10 1.13 -19.67 -6.39
N LEU A 11 2.22 -18.98 -5.99
CA LEU A 11 3.44 -19.66 -5.55
C LEU A 11 3.33 -20.22 -4.12
N MET A 12 2.28 -19.87 -3.38
CA MET A 12 2.01 -20.47 -2.06
C MET A 12 1.59 -21.94 -2.25
N ASN A 13 2.55 -22.82 -2.14
CA ASN A 13 2.28 -24.27 -2.23
C ASN A 13 1.67 -24.76 -0.91
N ARG A 14 0.35 -24.74 -0.83
CA ARG A 14 -0.40 -25.15 0.37
C ARG A 14 -1.35 -26.29 0.07
N ASN A 15 -1.54 -27.16 1.06
CA ASN A 15 -2.49 -28.25 1.00
C ASN A 15 -3.61 -27.98 2.02
N GLN A 16 -4.81 -27.70 1.50
CA GLN A 16 -5.97 -27.35 2.28
C GLN A 16 -6.39 -28.40 3.32
N THR A 17 -6.04 -29.68 3.08
CA THR A 17 -6.46 -30.79 3.94
C THR A 17 -5.41 -31.24 4.95
N THR A 18 -4.13 -30.98 4.69
CA THR A 18 -3.02 -31.48 5.52
C THR A 18 -2.29 -30.37 6.28
N ASP A 19 -2.35 -29.16 5.79
CA ASP A 19 -1.67 -28.03 6.43
C ASP A 19 -2.51 -27.45 7.58
N LYS A 20 -1.84 -26.77 8.50
CA LYS A 20 -2.50 -26.03 9.58
C LYS A 20 -3.06 -24.69 9.08
N PRO A 21 -4.08 -24.14 9.75
CA PRO A 21 -4.57 -22.78 9.51
C PRO A 21 -3.46 -21.73 9.50
N LEU A 22 -3.62 -20.70 8.68
CA LEU A 22 -2.65 -19.64 8.45
C LEU A 22 -3.25 -18.27 8.80
N LEU A 23 -2.38 -17.36 9.18
CA LEU A 23 -2.62 -15.93 9.10
C LEU A 23 -1.97 -15.41 7.81
N VAL A 24 -2.78 -14.84 6.93
CA VAL A 24 -2.33 -14.16 5.71
C VAL A 24 -2.48 -12.65 5.91
N ILE A 25 -1.43 -11.90 5.65
CA ILE A 25 -1.48 -10.43 5.64
C ILE A 25 -1.35 -9.99 4.19
N MET A 26 -2.36 -9.29 3.68
CA MET A 26 -2.39 -8.73 2.34
C MET A 26 -2.28 -7.21 2.42
N GLU A 27 -1.12 -6.70 2.08
CA GLU A 27 -0.82 -5.28 2.03
C GLU A 27 -0.32 -4.93 0.64
N LEU A 28 -1.08 -4.14 -0.10
CA LEU A 28 -0.72 -3.66 -1.43
C LEU A 28 -0.13 -2.24 -1.39
N ALA A 29 -0.17 -1.62 -0.22
CA ALA A 29 0.35 -0.29 0.07
C ALA A 29 -0.09 0.75 -0.99
N ALA A 30 0.85 1.32 -1.73
CA ALA A 30 0.58 2.30 -2.78
C ALA A 30 0.92 1.79 -4.20
N ASN A 31 1.38 0.54 -4.34
CA ASN A 31 1.93 0.05 -5.61
C ASN A 31 0.97 0.12 -6.80
N ASP A 32 -0.34 0.04 -6.55
CA ASP A 32 -1.36 0.15 -7.60
C ASP A 32 -1.57 1.58 -8.13
N VAL A 33 -0.97 2.58 -7.48
CA VAL A 33 -1.07 3.99 -7.88
C VAL A 33 0.29 4.65 -8.13
N CYS A 34 1.40 3.96 -7.84
CA CYS A 34 2.75 4.53 -7.85
C CYS A 34 3.25 4.97 -9.24
N PHE A 35 2.81 4.31 -10.30
CA PHE A 35 3.40 4.50 -11.63
C PHE A 35 2.36 4.76 -12.71
N GLY A 36 2.69 5.65 -13.64
CA GLY A 36 1.87 5.94 -14.81
C GLY A 36 0.43 6.28 -14.45
N GLN A 37 -0.52 5.60 -15.11
CA GLN A 37 -1.96 5.80 -14.85
C GLN A 37 -2.47 5.07 -13.61
N GLY A 38 -1.65 4.20 -13.01
CA GLY A 38 -2.06 3.30 -11.92
C GLY A 38 -3.10 2.25 -12.36
N THR A 39 -3.49 1.39 -11.43
CA THR A 39 -4.54 0.40 -11.67
C THR A 39 -5.92 1.06 -11.66
N GLN A 40 -6.77 0.73 -12.63
CA GLN A 40 -8.13 1.26 -12.66
C GLN A 40 -9.02 0.52 -11.64
N PRO A 41 -10.03 1.17 -11.03
CA PRO A 41 -10.87 0.58 -9.99
C PRO A 41 -11.49 -0.77 -10.39
N GLU A 42 -11.92 -0.91 -11.64
CA GLU A 42 -12.54 -2.13 -12.12
C GLU A 42 -11.53 -3.29 -12.26
N ASP A 43 -10.31 -3.00 -12.72
CA ASP A 43 -9.25 -4.01 -12.79
C ASP A 43 -8.73 -4.37 -11.40
N PHE A 44 -8.65 -3.40 -10.50
CA PHE A 44 -8.34 -3.62 -9.09
C PHE A 44 -9.37 -4.58 -8.47
N ARG A 45 -10.66 -4.30 -8.66
CA ARG A 45 -11.78 -5.15 -8.21
C ARG A 45 -11.62 -6.59 -8.67
N LYS A 46 -11.40 -6.81 -9.97
CA LYS A 46 -11.18 -8.15 -10.55
C LYS A 46 -9.98 -8.85 -9.93
N ASN A 47 -8.87 -8.14 -9.75
CA ASN A 47 -7.66 -8.69 -9.18
C ASN A 47 -7.88 -9.11 -7.72
N ILE A 48 -8.55 -8.30 -6.92
CA ILE A 48 -8.85 -8.63 -5.52
C ILE A 48 -9.76 -9.85 -5.43
N TYR A 49 -10.86 -9.91 -6.20
CA TYR A 49 -11.71 -11.10 -6.22
C TYR A 49 -10.94 -12.36 -6.62
N ARG A 50 -10.08 -12.30 -7.65
CA ARG A 50 -9.22 -13.43 -8.05
C ARG A 50 -8.31 -13.90 -6.93
N ILE A 51 -7.75 -12.98 -6.15
CA ILE A 51 -6.89 -13.31 -4.99
C ILE A 51 -7.74 -14.02 -3.92
N LEU A 52 -8.89 -13.44 -3.56
CA LEU A 52 -9.76 -13.97 -2.51
C LEU A 52 -10.31 -15.36 -2.88
N ASP A 53 -10.80 -15.51 -4.10
CA ASP A 53 -11.32 -16.79 -4.60
C ASP A 53 -10.22 -17.88 -4.63
N TRP A 54 -9.02 -17.51 -5.06
CA TRP A 54 -7.88 -18.43 -5.06
C TRP A 54 -7.47 -18.82 -3.64
N LEU A 55 -7.39 -17.88 -2.70
CA LEU A 55 -7.11 -18.16 -1.30
C LEU A 55 -8.12 -19.13 -0.70
N ASP A 56 -9.39 -19.03 -1.09
CA ASP A 56 -10.44 -19.93 -0.63
C ASP A 56 -10.28 -21.37 -1.15
N THR A 57 -9.47 -21.57 -2.20
CA THR A 57 -9.14 -22.90 -2.71
C THR A 57 -7.91 -23.56 -2.06
N VAL A 58 -7.03 -22.77 -1.45
CA VAL A 58 -5.74 -23.26 -0.94
C VAL A 58 -5.58 -23.12 0.56
N LEU A 59 -6.27 -22.17 1.20
CA LEU A 59 -6.16 -22.00 2.65
C LEU A 59 -6.91 -23.08 3.40
N PRO A 60 -6.28 -23.71 4.42
CA PRO A 60 -6.96 -24.64 5.32
C PRO A 60 -8.10 -23.97 6.07
N PRO A 61 -9.18 -24.71 6.41
CA PRO A 61 -10.27 -24.18 7.22
C PRO A 61 -9.78 -23.60 8.56
N GLY A 62 -10.33 -22.44 8.95
CA GLY A 62 -9.93 -21.71 10.14
C GLY A 62 -8.71 -20.81 9.94
N SER A 63 -8.28 -20.60 8.71
CA SER A 63 -7.29 -19.56 8.36
C SER A 63 -7.89 -18.15 8.48
N HIS A 64 -7.02 -17.14 8.57
CA HIS A 64 -7.41 -15.74 8.71
C HIS A 64 -6.70 -14.88 7.67
N LEU A 65 -7.42 -13.92 7.08
CA LEU A 65 -6.87 -12.91 6.17
C LEU A 65 -7.02 -11.52 6.80
N VAL A 66 -5.91 -10.82 6.95
CA VAL A 66 -5.90 -9.39 7.28
C VAL A 66 -5.55 -8.63 6.01
N SER A 67 -6.46 -7.78 5.54
CA SER A 67 -6.22 -6.87 4.44
C SER A 67 -5.99 -5.46 4.97
N ILE A 68 -4.96 -4.81 4.45
CA ILE A 68 -4.62 -3.42 4.78
C ILE A 68 -4.82 -2.57 3.52
N GLY A 69 -5.54 -1.47 3.65
CA GLY A 69 -5.84 -0.55 2.57
C GLY A 69 -4.62 0.20 2.04
N LEU A 70 -4.78 0.88 0.92
CA LEU A 70 -3.72 1.69 0.32
C LEU A 70 -3.48 2.94 1.18
N VAL A 71 -2.21 3.26 1.38
CA VAL A 71 -1.82 4.50 2.05
C VAL A 71 -2.12 5.72 1.18
N ASN A 72 -2.59 6.80 1.81
CA ASN A 72 -2.59 8.11 1.17
C ASN A 72 -1.17 8.69 1.21
N GLY A 73 -0.42 8.50 0.11
CA GLY A 73 0.99 8.90 0.03
C GLY A 73 1.23 10.41 -0.06
N SER A 74 0.19 11.27 -0.15
CA SER A 74 0.37 12.73 -0.11
C SER A 74 1.02 13.18 1.20
N ILE A 75 0.82 12.43 2.27
CA ILE A 75 1.40 12.68 3.58
C ILE A 75 2.94 12.66 3.56
N ILE A 76 3.54 11.87 2.67
CA ILE A 76 5.01 11.83 2.47
C ILE A 76 5.50 13.19 1.99
N HIS A 77 4.81 13.78 1.01
CA HIS A 77 5.17 15.11 0.52
C HIS A 77 5.04 16.19 1.59
N GLU A 78 4.01 16.10 2.43
CA GLU A 78 3.78 17.05 3.53
C GLU A 78 4.89 16.98 4.58
N ILE A 79 5.35 15.79 4.91
CA ILE A 79 6.38 15.55 5.95
C ILE A 79 7.78 15.79 5.40
N MET A 80 8.10 15.23 4.24
CA MET A 80 9.45 15.17 3.70
C MET A 80 9.79 16.29 2.74
N GLY A 81 8.84 16.74 1.93
CA GLY A 81 9.07 17.54 0.71
C GLY A 81 10.00 18.75 0.86
N THR A 82 9.88 19.50 1.97
CA THR A 82 10.72 20.66 2.26
C THR A 82 11.91 20.37 3.17
N LYS A 83 12.00 19.17 3.72
CA LYS A 83 13.13 18.74 4.56
C LYS A 83 14.37 18.49 3.70
N THR A 84 15.53 18.57 4.33
CA THR A 84 16.82 18.39 3.64
C THR A 84 17.22 16.92 3.65
N HIS A 85 17.40 16.36 2.46
CA HIS A 85 17.97 15.03 2.28
C HIS A 85 19.47 15.03 2.71
N PRO A 86 20.02 13.91 3.20
CA PRO A 86 21.45 13.82 3.58
C PRO A 86 22.45 14.23 2.49
N MET A 87 22.07 14.24 1.23
CA MET A 87 22.88 14.77 0.12
C MET A 87 22.90 16.31 0.02
N GLY A 88 22.20 17.02 0.90
CA GLY A 88 22.22 18.47 0.98
C GLY A 88 21.22 19.20 0.10
N MET A 89 20.22 18.52 -0.47
CA MET A 89 19.13 19.10 -1.26
C MET A 89 17.77 18.84 -0.62
N PRO A 90 16.70 19.61 -0.91
CA PRO A 90 15.35 19.26 -0.49
C PRO A 90 14.91 17.91 -1.03
N PHE A 91 14.06 17.17 -0.28
CA PHE A 91 13.54 15.89 -0.75
C PHE A 91 12.76 16.01 -2.06
N ASN A 92 12.03 17.09 -2.28
CA ASN A 92 11.35 17.33 -3.55
C ASN A 92 12.31 17.31 -4.75
N ASP A 93 13.47 17.97 -4.63
CA ASP A 93 14.50 17.98 -5.69
C ASP A 93 15.15 16.60 -5.83
N PHE A 94 15.34 15.89 -4.72
CA PHE A 94 15.86 14.52 -4.72
C PHE A 94 14.91 13.55 -5.45
N TYR A 95 13.61 13.64 -5.20
CA TYR A 95 12.61 12.81 -5.89
C TYR A 95 12.58 13.10 -7.40
N ASP A 96 12.56 14.38 -7.78
CA ASP A 96 12.57 14.75 -9.20
C ASP A 96 13.86 14.30 -9.89
N TYR A 97 14.99 14.30 -9.17
CA TYR A 97 16.25 13.74 -9.67
C TYR A 97 16.16 12.21 -9.87
N LEU A 98 15.63 11.46 -8.90
CA LEU A 98 15.45 10.01 -9.03
C LEU A 98 14.56 9.67 -10.23
N ASN A 99 13.44 10.36 -10.38
CA ASN A 99 12.54 10.19 -11.52
C ASN A 99 13.25 10.49 -12.86
N CYS A 100 14.09 11.52 -12.91
CA CYS A 100 14.85 11.88 -14.10
C CYS A 100 15.85 10.81 -14.51
N VAL A 101 16.47 10.12 -13.54
CA VAL A 101 17.46 9.06 -13.84
C VAL A 101 16.84 7.65 -13.90
N GLY A 102 15.53 7.53 -13.78
CA GLY A 102 14.80 6.27 -13.90
C GLY A 102 15.00 5.32 -12.69
N VAL A 103 15.26 5.88 -11.52
CA VAL A 103 15.31 5.15 -10.25
C VAL A 103 14.02 5.46 -9.46
N ASP A 104 12.89 4.97 -10.00
CA ASP A 104 11.58 5.32 -9.45
C ASP A 104 11.16 4.35 -8.35
N LEU A 105 10.97 4.87 -7.14
CA LEU A 105 10.35 4.14 -6.04
C LEU A 105 8.83 4.23 -6.12
N CYS A 106 8.29 5.41 -6.40
CA CYS A 106 6.87 5.69 -6.59
C CYS A 106 6.69 7.06 -7.24
N GLU A 107 6.92 7.18 -8.55
CA GLU A 107 7.00 8.45 -9.28
C GLU A 107 5.78 9.37 -9.14
N ASN A 108 4.61 8.80 -8.84
CA ASN A 108 3.37 9.55 -8.72
C ASN A 108 3.24 10.29 -7.37
N TYR A 109 3.90 9.79 -6.32
CA TYR A 109 3.96 10.44 -5.02
C TYR A 109 5.28 11.17 -4.77
N LEU A 110 6.39 10.61 -5.24
CA LEU A 110 7.73 11.13 -5.02
C LEU A 110 8.10 12.11 -6.14
N THR A 111 7.55 13.31 -6.07
CA THR A 111 7.75 14.39 -7.05
C THR A 111 7.44 15.74 -6.41
N SER A 112 7.95 16.83 -6.97
CA SER A 112 7.57 18.19 -6.63
C SER A 112 6.20 18.61 -7.20
N ASN A 113 5.61 17.81 -8.10
CA ASN A 113 4.34 18.12 -8.75
C ASN A 113 3.14 17.82 -7.84
N VAL A 114 2.69 18.84 -7.09
CA VAL A 114 1.57 18.74 -6.13
C VAL A 114 0.27 18.26 -6.79
N THR A 115 -0.01 18.67 -8.03
CA THR A 115 -1.20 18.22 -8.75
C THR A 115 -1.16 16.70 -8.99
N LYS A 116 -0.03 16.17 -9.44
CA LYS A 116 0.16 14.73 -9.64
C LYS A 116 -0.02 13.96 -8.32
N ILE A 117 0.52 14.47 -7.21
CA ILE A 117 0.36 13.89 -5.88
C ILE A 117 -1.11 13.82 -5.46
N GLN A 118 -1.86 14.92 -5.63
CA GLN A 118 -3.29 14.98 -5.27
C GLN A 118 -4.15 14.04 -6.13
N GLU A 119 -3.91 13.98 -7.43
CA GLU A 119 -4.59 13.05 -8.33
C GLU A 119 -4.31 11.59 -7.95
N THR A 120 -3.08 11.29 -7.54
CA THR A 120 -2.68 9.96 -7.09
C THR A 120 -3.35 9.60 -5.76
N ALA A 121 -3.41 10.55 -4.82
CA ALA A 121 -4.12 10.36 -3.56
C ALA A 121 -5.61 10.10 -3.78
N ALA A 122 -6.27 10.88 -4.66
CA ALA A 122 -7.67 10.66 -5.00
C ALA A 122 -7.90 9.25 -5.60
N LYS A 123 -6.97 8.77 -6.42
CA LYS A 123 -7.02 7.41 -6.98
C LYS A 123 -6.84 6.35 -5.90
N ALA A 124 -5.89 6.50 -4.98
CA ALA A 124 -5.71 5.57 -3.85
C ALA A 124 -7.00 5.46 -3.02
N MET A 125 -7.62 6.60 -2.72
CA MET A 125 -8.90 6.62 -2.00
C MET A 125 -10.04 5.95 -2.78
N ALA A 126 -10.06 6.06 -4.12
CA ALA A 126 -11.03 5.36 -4.95
C ALA A 126 -10.82 3.83 -4.91
N LEU A 127 -9.56 3.36 -4.87
CA LEU A 127 -9.24 1.94 -4.72
C LEU A 127 -9.60 1.42 -3.32
N ASN A 128 -9.40 2.22 -2.26
CA ASN A 128 -9.82 1.85 -0.91
C ASN A 128 -11.35 1.64 -0.83
N LYS A 129 -12.14 2.47 -1.48
CA LYS A 129 -13.60 2.23 -1.58
C LYS A 129 -13.93 0.90 -2.23
N VAL A 130 -13.17 0.49 -3.24
CA VAL A 130 -13.33 -0.86 -3.84
C VAL A 130 -13.04 -1.94 -2.82
N TYR A 131 -12.00 -1.77 -1.97
CA TYR A 131 -11.74 -2.70 -0.87
C TYR A 131 -12.92 -2.79 0.09
N GLU A 132 -13.39 -1.65 0.61
CA GLU A 132 -14.54 -1.58 1.52
C GLU A 132 -15.76 -2.33 0.95
N GLU A 133 -16.09 -2.08 -0.33
CA GLU A 133 -17.21 -2.73 -1.02
C GLU A 133 -17.01 -4.24 -1.12
N ILE A 134 -15.81 -4.71 -1.47
CA ILE A 134 -15.51 -6.13 -1.58
C ILE A 134 -15.62 -6.79 -0.22
N PHE A 135 -14.92 -6.28 0.79
CA PHE A 135 -14.89 -6.89 2.11
C PHE A 135 -16.22 -6.81 2.87
N SER A 136 -17.10 -5.88 2.48
CA SER A 136 -18.48 -5.85 3.00
C SER A 136 -19.41 -6.90 2.38
N ASN A 137 -19.09 -7.41 1.19
CA ASN A 137 -19.99 -8.27 0.42
C ASN A 137 -19.43 -9.66 0.10
N TYR A 138 -18.11 -9.87 0.22
CA TYR A 138 -17.48 -11.15 -0.05
C TYR A 138 -17.66 -12.10 1.13
N THR A 139 -17.80 -13.39 0.83
CA THR A 139 -17.88 -14.46 1.83
C THR A 139 -16.97 -15.59 1.42
N ALA A 140 -15.93 -15.85 2.20
CA ALA A 140 -15.07 -17.01 2.05
C ALA A 140 -15.66 -18.23 2.79
N LYS A 141 -15.27 -19.43 2.38
CA LYS A 141 -15.71 -20.71 3.00
C LYS A 141 -14.69 -21.23 3.99
N ASN A 142 -13.41 -21.04 3.71
CA ASN A 142 -12.31 -21.67 4.41
C ASN A 142 -11.52 -20.74 5.31
N TYR A 143 -11.76 -19.42 5.23
CA TYR A 143 -11.11 -18.44 6.08
C TYR A 143 -12.08 -17.32 6.45
N ASP A 144 -11.83 -16.67 7.55
CA ASP A 144 -12.42 -15.37 7.85
C ASP A 144 -11.44 -14.25 7.47
N PHE A 145 -11.95 -13.01 7.41
CA PHE A 145 -11.12 -11.88 7.04
C PHE A 145 -11.56 -10.60 7.76
N VAL A 146 -10.60 -9.71 7.87
CA VAL A 146 -10.82 -8.35 8.35
C VAL A 146 -10.07 -7.38 7.44
N HIS A 147 -10.66 -6.24 7.19
CA HIS A 147 -10.05 -5.14 6.45
C HIS A 147 -9.85 -3.94 7.36
N TYR A 148 -8.68 -3.33 7.27
CA TYR A 148 -8.33 -2.09 7.95
C TYR A 148 -7.81 -1.08 6.95
N ASP A 149 -8.24 0.16 7.08
CA ASP A 149 -7.58 1.28 6.41
C ASP A 149 -6.17 1.46 6.97
N PHE A 150 -5.25 1.90 6.12
CA PHE A 150 -3.89 2.19 6.58
C PHE A 150 -3.90 3.40 7.53
N PRO A 151 -3.51 3.26 8.80
CA PRO A 151 -3.73 4.27 9.83
C PRO A 151 -2.61 5.33 9.87
N ALA A 152 -2.14 5.82 8.72
CA ALA A 152 -0.99 6.74 8.64
C ALA A 152 -1.20 8.02 9.45
N GLU A 153 -2.33 8.68 9.29
CA GLU A 153 -2.63 9.95 10.00
C GLU A 153 -2.63 9.73 11.51
N TRP A 154 -3.29 8.67 11.98
CA TRP A 154 -3.32 8.35 13.41
C TRP A 154 -1.91 8.06 13.97
N ILE A 155 -1.07 7.34 13.22
CA ILE A 155 0.31 7.03 13.64
C ILE A 155 1.10 8.34 13.79
N ILE A 156 1.00 9.23 12.81
CA ILE A 156 1.70 10.52 12.79
C ILE A 156 1.25 11.41 13.94
N GLU A 157 -0.06 11.57 14.13
CA GLU A 157 -0.62 12.34 15.22
C GLU A 157 -0.21 11.80 16.58
N LYS A 158 -0.26 10.47 16.73
CA LYS A 158 0.15 9.81 17.96
C LYS A 158 1.63 10.03 18.28
N TRP A 159 2.49 9.92 17.28
CA TRP A 159 3.92 10.18 17.42
C TRP A 159 4.19 11.64 17.80
N ALA A 160 3.59 12.57 17.09
CA ALA A 160 3.73 14.01 17.38
C ALA A 160 3.21 14.36 18.78
N SER A 161 2.10 13.74 19.25
CA SER A 161 1.56 13.96 20.60
C SER A 161 2.50 13.49 21.73
N GLN A 162 3.45 12.62 21.41
CA GLN A 162 4.49 12.14 22.32
C GLN A 162 5.80 12.96 22.24
N GLY A 163 5.81 14.03 21.42
CA GLY A 163 6.96 14.90 21.21
C GLY A 163 7.91 14.43 20.11
N GLY A 164 7.54 13.41 19.32
CA GLY A 164 8.30 12.95 18.15
C GLY A 164 8.11 13.87 16.93
N ASP A 165 9.13 13.96 16.07
CA ASP A 165 8.98 14.61 14.76
C ASP A 165 8.44 13.59 13.75
N PRO A 166 7.32 13.84 13.04
CA PRO A 166 6.84 12.97 11.98
C PRO A 166 7.89 12.63 10.92
N PHE A 167 8.87 13.48 10.70
CA PHE A 167 10.01 13.25 9.83
C PHE A 167 10.80 11.98 10.21
N ASP A 168 10.91 11.66 11.51
CA ASP A 168 11.64 10.49 11.98
C ASP A 168 10.92 9.16 11.70
N LEU A 169 9.64 9.20 11.32
CA LEU A 169 8.88 8.00 10.95
C LEU A 169 9.20 7.49 9.53
N ILE A 170 9.86 8.32 8.73
CA ILE A 170 10.17 8.03 7.33
C ILE A 170 11.69 7.94 7.18
N SER A 171 12.15 6.95 6.42
CA SER A 171 13.58 6.76 6.13
C SER A 171 14.19 8.03 5.51
N HIS A 172 15.22 8.55 6.12
CA HIS A 172 15.95 9.73 5.60
C HIS A 172 16.81 9.41 4.38
N VAL A 173 16.98 8.12 4.05
CA VAL A 173 17.79 7.68 2.89
C VAL A 173 17.01 7.76 1.59
N ASP A 174 15.74 7.36 1.61
CA ASP A 174 14.90 7.35 0.41
C ASP A 174 13.69 8.29 0.53
N GLY A 175 13.35 8.74 1.73
CA GLY A 175 12.22 9.62 1.98
C GLY A 175 10.86 8.99 1.71
N PHE A 176 10.78 7.65 1.70
CA PHE A 176 9.58 6.94 1.28
C PHE A 176 9.19 5.80 2.23
N HIS A 177 10.10 4.88 2.49
CA HIS A 177 9.80 3.75 3.35
C HIS A 177 9.75 4.15 4.83
N PRO A 178 9.05 3.40 5.69
CA PRO A 178 9.13 3.60 7.13
C PRO A 178 10.57 3.53 7.63
N SER A 179 10.90 4.36 8.63
CA SER A 179 12.18 4.27 9.34
C SER A 179 12.28 2.96 10.14
N GLN A 180 13.49 2.45 10.32
CA GLN A 180 13.77 1.24 11.11
C GLN A 180 13.98 1.59 12.59
#